data_e71b37ed5ce386885661315542cb4a30
#
_entry.id   e71b37ed5ce386885661315542cb4a30
#
_cell.length_a   1.000
_cell.length_b   1.000
_cell.length_c   1.000
_cell.angle_alpha   90.00
_cell.angle_beta   90.00
_cell.angle_gamma   90.00
#
_symmetry.space_group_name_H-M   'P 1'
#
loop_
_entity.id
_entity.type
_entity.pdbx_description
1 polymer ?
#
loop_
_entity_poly.entity_id
_entity_poly.type
_entity_poly.pdbx_seq_one_letter_code
_entity_poly.pdbx_strand_id
1 'polypeptide(L)'
;MPVKSIFLILLSVFTLQCTAQSEIVMLGHVGQRNAEIWVHWPMENETISIKYSTIAPEVATSQGGKEFFLVPKKNNLSTKIVLSSLQPGAHYTFFLESKSFKTKVYEFNTQELWQWRKDAPNFSVVFGSCTYVNDTEFDRPGRAYGQSDSIFNLISELQPNAMIWGGDNIYLREGDFETQANMEARYLKARQVPSIQKLLSTCPQYAVWDDHDFGPNDSHSSFQYKKESLAAFKEMWGNSNYGFSKNENNCITGKASINDVDLYLMDNRSFRIPPGTEGIAPQMLGKEQINWLIEDLKASKASFKLITIGSQVLSSVADFENYANYKDEREYLLQLIAKNKIKNVIFLTGDRHFAELSQMTLENNIRVLDITSSPLTSKPYSNSKEVNANRVEGTFVGEQNFAHISFSGAAKERALNISLINKAGKTCWEKSYLIEP
;
A
#
# COMPACT_ATOMS: atom_id res chain seq x y z
N MET A 1 65.46 44.99 -3.59
CA MET A 1 65.01 43.73 -4.17
C MET A 1 63.55 43.57 -3.81
N PRO A 2 62.61 43.63 -4.74
CA PRO A 2 61.21 43.46 -4.41
C PRO A 2 60.84 41.98 -4.47
N VAL A 3 60.17 41.49 -3.40
CA VAL A 3 59.61 40.16 -3.27
C VAL A 3 58.32 40.10 -4.08
N LYS A 4 58.29 39.24 -5.10
CA LYS A 4 57.05 38.96 -5.88
C LYS A 4 56.23 37.91 -5.10
N SER A 5 55.07 38.32 -4.57
CA SER A 5 54.07 37.41 -4.05
C SER A 5 53.31 36.76 -5.20
N ILE A 6 53.41 35.43 -5.29
CA ILE A 6 52.62 34.60 -6.22
C ILE A 6 51.32 34.25 -5.51
N PHE A 7 50.18 34.77 -6.01
CA PHE A 7 48.84 34.37 -5.62
C PHE A 7 48.47 33.09 -6.37
N LEU A 8 48.44 31.98 -5.67
CA LEU A 8 47.88 30.73 -6.18
C LEU A 8 46.35 30.79 -6.08
N ILE A 9 45.66 30.95 -7.21
CA ILE A 9 44.18 30.82 -7.26
C ILE A 9 43.88 29.34 -7.33
N LEU A 10 43.40 28.75 -6.22
CA LEU A 10 42.77 27.41 -6.22
C LEU A 10 41.40 27.52 -6.89
N LEU A 11 41.28 27.07 -8.13
CA LEU A 11 40.01 26.84 -8.79
C LEU A 11 39.40 25.54 -8.20
N SER A 12 38.49 25.65 -7.24
CA SER A 12 37.65 24.53 -6.82
C SER A 12 36.64 24.24 -7.92
N VAL A 13 36.89 23.18 -8.68
CA VAL A 13 35.89 22.61 -9.61
C VAL A 13 34.83 21.94 -8.77
N PHE A 14 33.72 22.64 -8.53
CA PHE A 14 32.51 22.03 -8.07
C PHE A 14 31.95 21.18 -9.23
N THR A 15 32.24 19.88 -9.22
CA THR A 15 31.46 18.93 -10.01
C THR A 15 30.07 18.88 -9.43
N LEU A 16 29.12 19.59 -10.04
CA LEU A 16 27.69 19.28 -9.86
C LEU A 16 27.54 17.81 -10.31
N GLN A 17 27.47 16.90 -9.35
CA GLN A 17 26.89 15.59 -9.60
C GLN A 17 25.38 15.82 -9.85
N CYS A 18 25.04 16.07 -11.11
CA CYS A 18 23.68 15.90 -11.59
C CYS A 18 23.38 14.40 -11.41
N THR A 19 22.75 14.03 -10.32
CA THR A 19 22.17 12.68 -10.18
C THR A 19 21.15 12.57 -11.29
N ALA A 20 21.51 11.88 -12.37
CA ALA A 20 20.57 11.57 -13.43
C ALA A 20 19.36 10.92 -12.76
N GLN A 21 18.19 11.54 -12.92
CA GLN A 21 16.93 11.01 -12.41
C GLN A 21 16.75 9.65 -13.09
N SER A 22 16.75 8.57 -12.31
CA SER A 22 16.59 7.21 -12.83
C SER A 22 15.08 6.91 -12.96
N GLU A 23 14.76 5.98 -13.86
CA GLU A 23 13.41 5.45 -13.96
C GLU A 23 12.96 4.83 -12.62
N ILE A 24 11.67 4.89 -12.35
CA ILE A 24 11.06 4.17 -11.25
C ILE A 24 9.98 3.26 -11.84
N VAL A 25 10.05 1.98 -11.52
CA VAL A 25 9.08 0.97 -11.96
C VAL A 25 8.37 0.39 -10.75
N MET A 26 7.04 0.36 -10.82
CA MET A 26 6.20 -0.28 -9.81
C MET A 26 5.26 -1.27 -10.48
N LEU A 27 5.18 -2.47 -9.94
CA LEU A 27 4.15 -3.42 -10.31
C LEU A 27 2.82 -3.02 -9.66
N GLY A 28 1.82 -2.73 -10.46
CA GLY A 28 0.45 -2.57 -10.02
C GLY A 28 -0.25 -3.93 -9.90
N HIS A 29 -1.56 -3.97 -10.16
CA HIS A 29 -2.31 -5.22 -10.12
C HIS A 29 -1.80 -6.21 -11.17
N VAL A 30 -1.54 -7.45 -10.73
CA VAL A 30 -1.23 -8.58 -11.61
C VAL A 30 -2.30 -9.64 -11.43
N GLY A 31 -3.11 -9.83 -12.47
CA GLY A 31 -4.16 -10.84 -12.52
C GLY A 31 -3.72 -12.15 -13.19
N GLN A 32 -4.69 -12.95 -13.59
CA GLN A 32 -4.40 -14.20 -14.32
C GLN A 32 -3.96 -13.93 -15.76
N ARG A 33 -4.45 -12.85 -16.40
CA ARG A 33 -4.22 -12.57 -17.83
C ARG A 33 -3.86 -11.12 -18.12
N ASN A 34 -3.55 -10.34 -17.11
CA ASN A 34 -3.17 -8.94 -17.24
C ASN A 34 -2.15 -8.56 -16.15
N ALA A 35 -1.37 -7.54 -16.45
CA ALA A 35 -0.47 -6.89 -15.48
C ALA A 35 -0.48 -5.38 -15.72
N GLU A 36 -0.57 -4.61 -14.64
CA GLU A 36 -0.40 -3.16 -14.67
C GLU A 36 1.01 -2.81 -14.20
N ILE A 37 1.68 -1.97 -14.95
CA ILE A 37 3.03 -1.49 -14.66
C ILE A 37 2.97 0.05 -14.63
N TRP A 38 3.23 0.62 -13.48
CA TRP A 38 3.41 2.06 -13.33
C TRP A 38 4.87 2.42 -13.54
N VAL A 39 5.12 3.48 -14.30
CA VAL A 39 6.47 3.92 -14.66
C VAL A 39 6.59 5.42 -14.47
N HIS A 40 7.61 5.87 -13.77
CA HIS A 40 8.14 7.23 -13.89
C HIS A 40 9.35 7.20 -14.80
N TRP A 41 9.29 7.98 -15.89
CA TRP A 41 10.35 8.04 -16.90
C TRP A 41 11.11 9.35 -16.80
N PRO A 42 12.45 9.33 -16.80
CA PRO A 42 13.24 10.53 -16.51
C PRO A 42 13.26 11.57 -17.63
N MET A 43 12.71 11.27 -18.80
CA MET A 43 12.80 12.13 -19.99
C MET A 43 11.41 12.45 -20.56
N GLU A 44 11.21 13.75 -20.83
CA GLU A 44 9.96 14.23 -21.45
C GLU A 44 9.88 13.88 -22.94
N ASN A 45 8.66 13.74 -23.44
CA ASN A 45 8.33 13.59 -24.88
C ASN A 45 9.01 12.41 -25.58
N GLU A 46 9.44 11.38 -24.84
CA GLU A 46 9.95 10.16 -25.43
C GLU A 46 8.86 9.10 -25.57
N THR A 47 8.88 8.36 -26.66
CA THR A 47 8.10 7.16 -26.82
C THR A 47 8.82 6.00 -26.15
N ILE A 48 8.19 5.44 -25.14
CA ILE A 48 8.68 4.25 -24.44
C ILE A 48 8.07 3.03 -25.11
N SER A 49 8.87 1.99 -25.28
CA SER A 49 8.37 0.67 -25.63
C SER A 49 8.66 -0.31 -24.50
N ILE A 50 7.67 -1.15 -24.17
CA ILE A 50 7.85 -2.31 -23.31
C ILE A 50 8.08 -3.54 -24.17
N LYS A 51 9.11 -4.31 -23.83
CA LYS A 51 9.34 -5.65 -24.39
C LYS A 51 9.20 -6.65 -23.26
N TYR A 52 8.39 -7.67 -23.46
CA TYR A 52 8.14 -8.70 -22.46
C TYR A 52 8.08 -10.09 -23.11
N SER A 53 8.43 -11.11 -22.34
CA SER A 53 8.38 -12.51 -22.78
C SER A 53 8.20 -13.44 -21.59
N THR A 54 7.61 -14.62 -21.84
CA THR A 54 7.62 -15.69 -20.84
C THR A 54 8.98 -16.37 -20.81
N ILE A 55 9.44 -16.72 -19.61
CA ILE A 55 10.49 -17.71 -19.40
C ILE A 55 9.79 -19.06 -19.26
N ALA A 56 9.55 -19.76 -20.37
CA ALA A 56 9.00 -21.11 -20.33
C ALA A 56 10.12 -22.13 -20.55
N PRO A 57 10.37 -23.05 -19.60
CA PRO A 57 11.39 -24.09 -19.78
C PRO A 57 11.03 -25.13 -20.86
N GLU A 58 9.77 -25.31 -21.23
CA GLU A 58 9.35 -26.47 -22.00
C GLU A 58 8.26 -26.26 -23.09
N VAL A 59 7.77 -25.05 -23.33
CA VAL A 59 6.78 -24.81 -24.38
C VAL A 59 7.34 -23.87 -25.44
N ALA A 60 7.47 -24.39 -26.66
CA ALA A 60 8.12 -23.74 -27.81
C ALA A 60 7.42 -22.50 -28.39
N THR A 61 6.51 -21.88 -27.68
CA THR A 61 5.90 -20.60 -28.03
C THR A 61 6.09 -19.59 -26.93
N SER A 62 7.22 -18.89 -26.93
CA SER A 62 7.39 -17.69 -26.11
C SER A 62 6.30 -16.69 -26.51
N GLN A 63 5.29 -16.50 -25.65
CA GLN A 63 4.39 -15.36 -25.83
C GLN A 63 5.13 -14.10 -25.39
N GLY A 64 5.47 -13.28 -26.33
CA GLY A 64 6.07 -11.98 -26.14
C GLY A 64 5.36 -10.93 -26.97
N GLY A 65 5.45 -9.71 -26.54
CA GLY A 65 4.86 -8.57 -27.23
C GLY A 65 5.76 -7.34 -27.13
N LYS A 66 5.44 -6.37 -27.97
CA LYS A 66 6.01 -5.02 -27.91
C LYS A 66 4.87 -4.03 -28.03
N GLU A 67 4.70 -3.22 -27.00
CA GLU A 67 3.73 -2.14 -26.99
C GLU A 67 4.46 -0.80 -26.88
N PHE A 68 3.87 0.24 -27.47
CA PHE A 68 4.45 1.59 -27.47
C PHE A 68 3.56 2.53 -26.67
N PHE A 69 4.18 3.34 -25.83
CA PHE A 69 3.53 4.31 -25.01
C PHE A 69 4.24 5.65 -25.15
N LEU A 70 3.46 6.71 -25.24
CA LEU A 70 3.97 8.08 -25.18
C LEU A 70 3.99 8.54 -23.73
N VAL A 71 5.15 8.94 -23.22
CA VAL A 71 5.23 9.59 -21.91
C VAL A 71 4.56 10.96 -22.02
N PRO A 72 3.48 11.22 -21.28
CA PRO A 72 2.83 12.51 -21.33
C PRO A 72 3.75 13.59 -20.80
N LYS A 73 3.66 14.78 -21.40
CA LYS A 73 4.34 15.98 -20.91
C LYS A 73 3.64 16.46 -19.64
N LYS A 74 3.98 15.88 -18.49
CA LYS A 74 3.46 16.21 -17.17
C LYS A 74 4.62 16.49 -16.21
N ASN A 75 4.30 17.19 -15.12
CA ASN A 75 5.29 17.51 -14.10
C ASN A 75 5.97 16.28 -13.47
N ASN A 76 5.26 15.15 -13.37
CA ASN A 76 5.76 13.92 -12.75
C ASN A 76 6.28 12.86 -13.74
N LEU A 77 6.07 13.05 -15.05
CA LEU A 77 6.51 12.12 -16.11
C LEU A 77 6.06 10.65 -15.90
N SER A 78 4.91 10.44 -15.25
CA SER A 78 4.42 9.09 -14.96
C SER A 78 3.48 8.58 -16.04
N THR A 79 3.40 7.27 -16.18
CA THR A 79 2.42 6.57 -17.04
C THR A 79 2.12 5.19 -16.50
N LYS A 80 0.93 4.67 -16.86
CA LYS A 80 0.51 3.31 -16.55
C LYS A 80 0.39 2.50 -17.84
N ILE A 81 0.95 1.31 -17.81
CA ILE A 81 0.98 0.37 -18.91
C ILE A 81 0.18 -0.85 -18.49
N VAL A 82 -0.80 -1.26 -19.28
CA VAL A 82 -1.59 -2.46 -19.02
C VAL A 82 -1.25 -3.51 -20.07
N LEU A 83 -0.58 -4.57 -19.66
CA LEU A 83 -0.37 -5.76 -20.48
C LEU A 83 -1.61 -6.65 -20.35
N SER A 84 -2.13 -7.14 -21.47
CA SER A 84 -3.33 -7.97 -21.54
C SER A 84 -3.08 -9.26 -22.33
N SER A 85 -4.04 -10.18 -22.26
CA SER A 85 -3.97 -11.49 -22.95
C SER A 85 -2.75 -12.34 -22.54
N LEU A 86 -2.24 -12.16 -21.34
CA LEU A 86 -1.15 -12.94 -20.77
C LEU A 86 -1.58 -14.39 -20.49
N GLN A 87 -0.61 -15.29 -20.34
CA GLN A 87 -0.84 -16.67 -19.91
C GLN A 87 -0.97 -16.73 -18.38
N PRO A 88 -2.01 -17.42 -17.84
CA PRO A 88 -2.11 -17.64 -16.40
C PRO A 88 -0.99 -18.52 -15.87
N GLY A 89 -0.50 -18.21 -14.65
CA GLY A 89 0.53 -18.98 -13.96
C GLY A 89 1.90 -18.95 -14.65
N ALA A 90 2.16 -17.94 -15.44
CA ALA A 90 3.40 -17.81 -16.20
C ALA A 90 4.34 -16.75 -15.56
N HIS A 91 5.63 -17.03 -15.64
CA HIS A 91 6.67 -16.09 -15.28
C HIS A 91 7.04 -15.23 -16.48
N TYR A 92 6.96 -13.91 -16.32
CA TYR A 92 7.28 -12.92 -17.33
C TYR A 92 8.49 -12.09 -16.93
N THR A 93 9.36 -11.84 -17.92
CA THR A 93 10.36 -10.78 -17.84
C THR A 93 9.98 -9.64 -18.75
N PHE A 94 10.33 -8.41 -18.38
CA PHE A 94 10.16 -7.24 -19.21
C PHE A 94 11.26 -6.21 -19.00
N PHE A 95 11.44 -5.35 -19.97
CA PHE A 95 12.21 -4.13 -19.85
C PHE A 95 11.57 -3.03 -20.68
N LEU A 96 11.93 -1.80 -20.34
CA LEU A 96 11.48 -0.59 -21.03
C LEU A 96 12.64 0.00 -21.79
N GLU A 97 12.37 0.52 -22.97
CA GLU A 97 13.38 1.21 -23.77
C GLU A 97 12.79 2.42 -24.51
N SER A 98 13.58 3.47 -24.66
CA SER A 98 13.37 4.60 -25.53
C SER A 98 14.53 4.73 -26.51
N LYS A 99 14.62 5.85 -27.23
CA LYS A 99 15.78 6.13 -28.09
C LYS A 99 17.06 6.33 -27.31
N SER A 100 16.97 6.89 -26.09
CA SER A 100 18.11 7.35 -25.30
C SER A 100 18.44 6.47 -24.11
N PHE A 101 17.48 5.62 -23.67
CA PHE A 101 17.61 4.86 -22.42
C PHE A 101 16.94 3.49 -22.49
N LYS A 102 17.54 2.54 -21.78
CA LYS A 102 17.00 1.19 -21.58
C LYS A 102 17.12 0.80 -20.11
N THR A 103 16.04 0.30 -19.52
CA THR A 103 16.04 -0.16 -18.13
C THR A 103 16.76 -1.50 -17.96
N LYS A 104 16.99 -1.88 -16.70
CA LYS A 104 17.25 -3.27 -16.35
C LYS A 104 16.05 -4.15 -16.69
N VAL A 105 16.24 -5.46 -16.60
CA VAL A 105 15.14 -6.44 -16.72
C VAL A 105 14.42 -6.53 -15.39
N TYR A 106 13.10 -6.48 -15.47
CA TYR A 106 12.13 -6.70 -14.38
C TYR A 106 11.38 -7.99 -14.62
N GLU A 107 10.69 -8.50 -13.60
CA GLU A 107 9.96 -9.75 -13.69
C GLU A 107 8.67 -9.70 -12.86
N PHE A 108 7.68 -10.50 -13.26
CA PHE A 108 6.46 -10.74 -12.51
C PHE A 108 5.86 -12.11 -12.84
N ASN A 109 5.03 -12.62 -11.94
CA ASN A 109 4.28 -13.85 -12.16
C ASN A 109 2.78 -13.52 -12.27
N THR A 110 2.12 -14.01 -13.34
CA THR A 110 0.66 -13.97 -13.42
C THR A 110 0.06 -14.98 -12.45
N GLN A 111 -1.13 -14.66 -11.93
CA GLN A 111 -1.84 -15.60 -11.04
C GLN A 111 -2.23 -16.86 -11.81
N GLU A 112 -2.21 -18.00 -11.12
CA GLU A 112 -2.61 -19.28 -11.69
C GLU A 112 -4.12 -19.36 -11.95
N LEU A 113 -4.51 -20.14 -12.94
CA LEU A 113 -5.91 -20.50 -13.19
C LEU A 113 -6.23 -21.78 -12.40
N TRP A 114 -6.51 -21.64 -11.11
CA TRP A 114 -6.73 -22.75 -10.19
C TRP A 114 -8.22 -23.13 -10.02
N GLN A 115 -9.12 -22.16 -10.18
CA GLN A 115 -10.57 -22.32 -9.94
C GLN A 115 -11.12 -23.52 -10.69
N TRP A 116 -11.85 -24.39 -10.02
CA TRP A 116 -12.46 -25.62 -10.53
C TRP A 116 -11.46 -26.69 -11.03
N ARG A 117 -10.15 -26.51 -10.81
CA ARG A 117 -9.09 -27.40 -11.31
C ARG A 117 -8.27 -28.04 -10.22
N LYS A 118 -7.92 -27.26 -9.20
CA LYS A 118 -7.10 -27.67 -8.07
C LYS A 118 -7.35 -26.74 -6.89
N ASP A 119 -6.80 -27.04 -5.73
CA ASP A 119 -6.76 -26.12 -4.62
C ASP A 119 -6.04 -24.83 -5.00
N ALA A 120 -6.40 -23.72 -4.33
CA ALA A 120 -5.72 -22.46 -4.52
C ALA A 120 -4.24 -22.59 -4.13
N PRO A 121 -3.32 -21.92 -4.86
CA PRO A 121 -1.90 -21.97 -4.54
C PRO A 121 -1.62 -21.39 -3.16
N ASN A 122 -0.55 -21.86 -2.50
CA ASN A 122 -0.02 -21.21 -1.33
C ASN A 122 0.67 -19.91 -1.73
N PHE A 123 0.48 -18.86 -0.97
CA PHE A 123 1.06 -17.54 -1.24
C PHE A 123 1.15 -16.70 0.02
N SER A 124 1.86 -15.57 -0.07
CA SER A 124 1.93 -14.63 1.03
C SER A 124 1.79 -13.18 0.55
N VAL A 125 1.32 -12.33 1.44
CA VAL A 125 1.32 -10.87 1.27
C VAL A 125 2.01 -10.22 2.45
N VAL A 126 2.52 -9.02 2.26
CA VAL A 126 3.06 -8.20 3.35
C VAL A 126 2.16 -6.98 3.52
N PHE A 127 1.95 -6.59 4.77
CA PHE A 127 1.20 -5.40 5.15
C PHE A 127 2.02 -4.51 6.08
N GLY A 128 1.95 -3.19 5.86
CA GLY A 128 2.55 -2.18 6.71
C GLY A 128 2.09 -0.77 6.35
N SER A 129 2.30 0.19 7.25
CA SER A 129 1.86 1.57 7.12
C SER A 129 2.88 2.56 7.70
N CYS A 130 2.62 3.86 7.58
CA CYS A 130 3.39 4.94 8.17
C CYS A 130 4.85 4.98 7.69
N THR A 131 5.00 5.39 6.43
CA THR A 131 6.27 5.51 5.71
C THR A 131 6.75 6.97 5.69
N TYR A 132 7.59 7.37 6.62
CA TYR A 132 8.19 8.69 6.61
C TYR A 132 9.59 8.67 5.98
N VAL A 133 9.78 9.42 4.91
CA VAL A 133 11.09 9.68 4.31
C VAL A 133 11.53 11.08 4.68
N ASN A 134 12.69 11.20 5.35
CA ASN A 134 13.23 12.50 5.74
C ASN A 134 13.60 13.33 4.52
N ASP A 135 13.31 14.62 4.60
CA ASP A 135 13.63 15.63 3.59
C ASP A 135 14.02 16.93 4.30
N THR A 136 15.32 17.13 4.49
CA THR A 136 15.87 18.23 5.33
C THR A 136 15.48 19.61 4.85
N GLU A 137 15.07 19.77 3.59
CA GLU A 137 14.60 21.03 3.04
C GLU A 137 13.19 21.39 3.52
N PHE A 138 12.32 20.38 3.68
CA PHE A 138 10.91 20.56 4.00
C PHE A 138 10.49 20.03 5.37
N ASP A 139 11.36 19.25 6.02
CA ASP A 139 11.09 18.73 7.36
C ASP A 139 11.14 19.85 8.40
N ARG A 140 10.30 19.75 9.41
CA ARG A 140 10.36 20.65 10.56
C ARG A 140 11.74 20.57 11.24
N PRO A 141 12.31 21.72 11.68
CA PRO A 141 13.60 21.73 12.35
C PRO A 141 13.63 20.83 13.58
N GLY A 142 14.71 20.13 13.78
CA GLY A 142 14.92 19.29 14.97
C GLY A 142 15.43 17.89 14.65
N ARG A 143 15.07 16.93 15.48
CA ARG A 143 15.47 15.53 15.29
C ARG A 143 14.69 14.90 14.15
N ALA A 144 15.39 14.18 13.27
CA ALA A 144 14.77 13.41 12.20
C ALA A 144 13.63 12.50 12.71
N TYR A 145 12.48 12.55 12.03
CA TYR A 145 11.31 11.77 12.39
C TYR A 145 11.34 10.37 11.77
N GLY A 146 11.74 10.30 10.49
CA GLY A 146 11.89 9.05 9.77
C GLY A 146 13.07 8.24 10.28
N GLN A 147 12.87 6.93 10.36
CA GLN A 147 13.83 5.93 10.81
C GLN A 147 14.48 5.22 9.61
N SER A 148 15.17 4.10 9.87
CA SER A 148 15.85 3.31 8.83
C SER A 148 14.86 2.74 7.80
N ASP A 149 15.23 2.83 6.53
CA ASP A 149 14.52 2.28 5.38
C ASP A 149 14.92 0.82 5.05
N SER A 150 15.83 0.22 5.84
CA SER A 150 16.30 -1.16 5.65
C SER A 150 15.18 -2.20 5.69
N ILE A 151 14.06 -1.89 6.33
CA ILE A 151 12.86 -2.73 6.42
C ILE A 151 12.32 -3.10 5.03
N PHE A 152 12.41 -2.20 4.03
CA PHE A 152 11.96 -2.47 2.66
C PHE A 152 12.84 -3.51 1.94
N ASN A 153 14.14 -3.60 2.29
CA ASN A 153 15.00 -4.66 1.79
C ASN A 153 14.58 -6.02 2.34
N LEU A 154 14.28 -6.10 3.65
CA LEU A 154 13.79 -7.34 4.27
C LEU A 154 12.47 -7.80 3.63
N ILE A 155 11.53 -6.89 3.40
CA ILE A 155 10.27 -7.22 2.71
C ILE A 155 10.55 -7.73 1.29
N SER A 156 11.43 -7.08 0.55
CA SER A 156 11.79 -7.51 -0.81
C SER A 156 12.43 -8.90 -0.84
N GLU A 157 13.22 -9.24 0.17
CA GLU A 157 13.88 -10.56 0.29
C GLU A 157 12.91 -11.70 0.57
N LEU A 158 11.75 -11.42 1.18
CA LEU A 158 10.69 -12.40 1.37
C LEU A 158 9.96 -12.78 0.08
N GLN A 159 10.14 -12.02 -1.00
CA GLN A 159 9.47 -12.24 -2.30
C GLN A 159 7.95 -12.48 -2.15
N PRO A 160 7.21 -11.58 -1.47
CA PRO A 160 5.77 -11.76 -1.28
C PRO A 160 5.02 -11.65 -2.61
N ASN A 161 3.82 -12.23 -2.67
CA ASN A 161 2.96 -12.12 -3.86
C ASN A 161 2.27 -10.76 -3.96
N ALA A 162 2.26 -9.97 -2.89
CA ALA A 162 1.83 -8.58 -2.91
C ALA A 162 2.34 -7.82 -1.67
N MET A 163 2.52 -6.50 -1.81
CA MET A 163 2.65 -5.55 -0.72
C MET A 163 1.36 -4.73 -0.61
N ILE A 164 0.84 -4.60 0.60
CA ILE A 164 -0.35 -3.82 0.93
C ILE A 164 0.09 -2.67 1.83
N TRP A 165 -0.11 -1.44 1.36
CA TRP A 165 0.23 -0.21 2.07
C TRP A 165 -1.00 0.32 2.79
N GLY A 166 -0.94 0.38 4.11
CA GLY A 166 -2.05 0.66 5.01
C GLY A 166 -2.30 2.14 5.32
N GLY A 167 -1.88 3.04 4.45
CA GLY A 167 -1.99 4.50 4.67
C GLY A 167 -0.72 5.11 5.25
N ASP A 168 -0.65 6.45 5.24
CA ASP A 168 0.56 7.22 5.55
C ASP A 168 1.76 6.74 4.71
N ASN A 169 1.50 6.49 3.43
CA ASN A 169 2.52 6.00 2.50
C ASN A 169 3.56 7.08 2.21
N ILE A 170 3.17 8.32 2.38
CA ILE A 170 3.97 9.53 2.43
C ILE A 170 3.43 10.44 3.53
N TYR A 171 4.23 11.42 3.90
CA TYR A 171 3.81 12.51 4.77
C TYR A 171 3.93 13.81 3.98
N LEU A 172 2.80 14.41 3.62
CA LEU A 172 2.76 15.74 3.00
C LEU A 172 3.25 16.79 4.00
N ARG A 173 4.02 17.76 3.52
CA ARG A 173 4.49 18.90 4.31
C ARG A 173 3.64 20.14 4.00
N GLU A 174 3.79 21.19 4.79
CA GLU A 174 3.02 22.43 4.64
C GLU A 174 3.08 23.02 3.22
N GLY A 175 4.20 22.86 2.53
CA GLY A 175 4.37 23.32 1.14
C GLY A 175 3.75 22.42 0.07
N ASP A 176 3.28 21.22 0.43
CA ASP A 176 2.81 20.23 -0.54
C ASP A 176 1.29 20.30 -0.78
N PHE A 177 0.50 20.87 0.16
CA PHE A 177 -0.95 20.68 0.23
C PHE A 177 -1.75 21.30 -0.94
N GLU A 178 -1.26 22.35 -1.57
CA GLU A 178 -2.09 23.23 -2.41
C GLU A 178 -2.27 22.74 -3.84
N THR A 179 -1.40 21.85 -4.32
CA THR A 179 -1.44 21.39 -5.71
C THR A 179 -1.18 19.89 -5.86
N GLN A 180 -1.85 19.28 -6.84
CA GLN A 180 -1.57 17.91 -7.22
C GLN A 180 -0.08 17.66 -7.53
N ALA A 181 0.57 18.62 -8.23
CA ALA A 181 1.97 18.48 -8.62
C ALA A 181 2.93 18.39 -7.41
N ASN A 182 2.68 19.20 -6.36
CA ASN A 182 3.50 19.15 -5.16
C ASN A 182 3.30 17.83 -4.39
N MET A 183 2.05 17.34 -4.30
CA MET A 183 1.73 16.05 -3.70
C MET A 183 2.41 14.90 -4.47
N GLU A 184 2.35 14.91 -5.81
CA GLU A 184 3.04 13.94 -6.66
C GLU A 184 4.57 13.99 -6.48
N ALA A 185 5.13 15.19 -6.35
CA ALA A 185 6.57 15.38 -6.09
C ALA A 185 6.97 14.71 -4.75
N ARG A 186 6.11 14.78 -3.71
CA ARG A 186 6.34 14.11 -2.43
C ARG A 186 6.37 12.58 -2.60
N TYR A 187 5.44 12.01 -3.37
CA TYR A 187 5.47 10.58 -3.72
C TYR A 187 6.75 10.21 -4.47
N LEU A 188 7.14 10.99 -5.47
CA LEU A 188 8.37 10.74 -6.24
C LEU A 188 9.61 10.82 -5.37
N LYS A 189 9.67 11.78 -4.44
CA LYS A 189 10.78 11.90 -3.49
C LYS A 189 10.93 10.63 -2.64
N ALA A 190 9.83 10.12 -2.10
CA ALA A 190 9.83 8.87 -1.33
C ALA A 190 10.28 7.68 -2.19
N ARG A 191 9.83 7.61 -3.44
CA ARG A 191 10.17 6.53 -4.37
C ARG A 191 11.60 6.59 -4.92
N GLN A 192 12.33 7.69 -4.71
CA GLN A 192 13.76 7.78 -5.03
C GLN A 192 14.64 7.01 -4.04
N VAL A 193 14.12 6.59 -2.89
CA VAL A 193 14.84 5.75 -1.93
C VAL A 193 15.09 4.36 -2.54
N PRO A 194 16.34 3.90 -2.67
CA PRO A 194 16.67 2.66 -3.39
C PRO A 194 15.97 1.41 -2.86
N SER A 195 15.80 1.30 -1.54
CA SER A 195 15.11 0.17 -0.90
C SER A 195 13.61 0.16 -1.23
N ILE A 196 12.98 1.34 -1.33
CA ILE A 196 11.58 1.48 -1.76
C ILE A 196 11.46 1.12 -3.24
N GLN A 197 12.36 1.61 -4.12
CA GLN A 197 12.35 1.25 -5.54
C GLN A 197 12.45 -0.26 -5.76
N LYS A 198 13.33 -0.92 -4.98
CA LYS A 198 13.46 -2.38 -5.01
C LYS A 198 12.13 -3.05 -4.69
N LEU A 199 11.47 -2.65 -3.59
CA LEU A 199 10.19 -3.23 -3.18
C LEU A 199 9.08 -2.97 -4.21
N LEU A 200 8.97 -1.76 -4.74
CA LEU A 200 7.94 -1.40 -5.73
C LEU A 200 7.99 -2.28 -6.99
N SER A 201 9.17 -2.75 -7.37
CA SER A 201 9.37 -3.61 -8.53
C SER A 201 9.44 -5.12 -8.20
N THR A 202 9.38 -5.51 -6.92
CA THR A 202 9.49 -6.91 -6.49
C THR A 202 8.16 -7.66 -6.61
N CYS A 203 7.05 -7.01 -6.29
CA CYS A 203 5.71 -7.62 -6.26
C CYS A 203 4.62 -6.58 -6.54
N PRO A 204 3.38 -7.00 -6.86
CA PRO A 204 2.23 -6.11 -6.94
C PRO A 204 2.03 -5.25 -5.70
N GLN A 205 1.75 -3.96 -5.91
CA GLN A 205 1.57 -2.96 -4.87
C GLN A 205 0.10 -2.53 -4.81
N TYR A 206 -0.52 -2.61 -3.62
CA TYR A 206 -1.86 -2.12 -3.34
C TYR A 206 -1.80 -1.12 -2.19
N ALA A 207 -2.55 -0.05 -2.27
CA ALA A 207 -2.50 1.01 -1.25
C ALA A 207 -3.87 1.55 -0.90
N VAL A 208 -4.03 1.91 0.37
CA VAL A 208 -5.00 2.89 0.83
C VAL A 208 -4.24 4.13 1.30
N TRP A 209 -4.94 5.22 1.48
CA TRP A 209 -4.38 6.40 2.13
C TRP A 209 -4.78 6.50 3.61
N ASP A 210 -4.08 7.39 4.34
CA ASP A 210 -4.58 7.93 5.59
C ASP A 210 -4.42 9.46 5.59
N ASP A 211 -4.44 10.14 6.72
CA ASP A 211 -4.46 11.61 6.75
C ASP A 211 -3.22 12.23 6.12
N HIS A 212 -2.04 11.68 6.32
CA HIS A 212 -0.80 12.23 5.79
C HIS A 212 -0.61 12.10 4.28
N ASP A 213 -1.29 11.14 3.62
CA ASP A 213 -1.40 11.09 2.15
C ASP A 213 -2.48 12.06 1.65
N PHE A 214 -3.54 12.26 2.47
CA PHE A 214 -4.72 13.03 2.09
C PHE A 214 -4.54 14.53 2.30
N GLY A 215 -3.86 14.95 3.35
CA GLY A 215 -3.66 16.35 3.69
C GLY A 215 -2.86 16.58 4.97
N PRO A 216 -3.17 17.63 5.73
CA PRO A 216 -2.64 17.84 7.08
C PRO A 216 -3.06 16.74 8.05
N ASN A 217 -2.33 16.62 9.18
CA ASN A 217 -2.69 15.72 10.27
C ASN A 217 -4.18 15.81 10.65
N ASP A 218 -4.83 14.67 10.82
CA ASP A 218 -6.26 14.50 11.11
C ASP A 218 -7.20 15.01 10.00
N SER A 219 -6.74 15.18 8.76
CA SER A 219 -7.54 15.65 7.63
C SER A 219 -8.77 14.81 7.37
N HIS A 220 -9.85 15.46 6.97
CA HIS A 220 -11.16 14.84 6.73
C HIS A 220 -11.87 15.43 5.52
N SER A 221 -13.12 15.06 5.27
CA SER A 221 -13.90 15.41 4.07
C SER A 221 -13.99 16.91 3.77
N SER A 222 -13.75 17.80 4.73
CA SER A 222 -13.75 19.26 4.53
C SER A 222 -12.42 19.81 4.01
N PHE A 223 -11.37 19.00 3.86
CA PHE A 223 -10.09 19.46 3.34
C PHE A 223 -10.29 20.06 1.93
N GLN A 224 -9.86 21.30 1.76
CA GLN A 224 -10.15 22.07 0.55
C GLN A 224 -9.47 21.51 -0.70
N TYR A 225 -8.30 20.88 -0.59
CA TYR A 225 -7.53 20.31 -1.70
C TYR A 225 -7.68 18.79 -1.84
N LYS A 226 -8.75 18.22 -1.30
CA LYS A 226 -9.02 16.77 -1.37
C LYS A 226 -9.13 16.21 -2.79
N LYS A 227 -9.48 17.04 -3.78
CA LYS A 227 -9.53 16.63 -5.19
C LYS A 227 -8.14 16.43 -5.76
N GLU A 228 -7.23 17.33 -5.39
CA GLU A 228 -5.83 17.26 -5.73
C GLU A 228 -5.16 16.05 -5.10
N SER A 229 -5.47 15.77 -3.81
CA SER A 229 -4.99 14.55 -3.11
C SER A 229 -5.47 13.28 -3.79
N LEU A 230 -6.77 13.23 -4.15
CA LEU A 230 -7.34 12.08 -4.84
C LEU A 230 -6.70 11.87 -6.21
N ALA A 231 -6.48 12.95 -6.95
CA ALA A 231 -5.83 12.88 -8.26
C ALA A 231 -4.38 12.42 -8.15
N ALA A 232 -3.62 12.96 -7.19
CA ALA A 232 -2.24 12.56 -6.91
C ALA A 232 -2.16 11.08 -6.49
N PHE A 233 -3.01 10.64 -5.55
CA PHE A 233 -3.03 9.24 -5.13
C PHE A 233 -3.32 8.30 -6.31
N LYS A 234 -4.35 8.59 -7.10
CA LYS A 234 -4.71 7.77 -8.27
C LYS A 234 -3.62 7.75 -9.34
N GLU A 235 -2.92 8.86 -9.54
CA GLU A 235 -1.80 8.92 -10.47
C GLU A 235 -0.62 8.09 -9.98
N MET A 236 -0.37 8.10 -8.66
CA MET A 236 0.83 7.52 -8.08
C MET A 236 0.70 6.04 -7.70
N TRP A 237 -0.51 5.46 -7.66
CA TRP A 237 -0.71 4.04 -7.29
C TRP A 237 -1.34 3.23 -8.41
N GLY A 238 -0.96 1.95 -8.49
CA GLY A 238 -1.46 0.95 -9.45
C GLY A 238 -2.55 0.04 -8.88
N ASN A 239 -3.49 0.58 -8.08
CA ASN A 239 -4.66 -0.18 -7.66
C ASN A 239 -5.51 -0.56 -8.88
N SER A 240 -6.08 -1.76 -8.88
CA SER A 240 -6.81 -2.31 -10.01
C SER A 240 -8.06 -1.51 -10.42
N ASN A 241 -8.67 -0.83 -9.46
CA ASN A 241 -9.87 -0.02 -9.67
C ASN A 241 -10.03 1.02 -8.55
N TYR A 242 -10.93 1.96 -8.77
CA TYR A 242 -11.29 3.00 -7.80
C TYR A 242 -12.78 3.27 -7.86
N GLY A 243 -13.37 3.57 -6.70
CA GLY A 243 -14.77 3.93 -6.55
C GLY A 243 -15.70 2.72 -6.32
N PHE A 244 -16.92 3.03 -5.93
CA PHE A 244 -17.99 2.08 -5.69
C PHE A 244 -19.34 2.71 -6.04
N SER A 245 -20.26 1.90 -6.58
CA SER A 245 -21.62 2.34 -6.94
C SER A 245 -21.62 3.67 -7.71
N LYS A 246 -22.34 4.69 -7.22
CA LYS A 246 -22.41 6.02 -7.83
C LYS A 246 -21.21 6.92 -7.53
N ASN A 247 -20.30 6.50 -6.64
CA ASN A 247 -19.09 7.24 -6.25
C ASN A 247 -17.87 6.83 -7.07
N GLU A 248 -18.07 6.35 -8.29
CA GLU A 248 -17.00 6.07 -9.22
C GLU A 248 -16.12 7.32 -9.40
N ASN A 249 -14.82 7.14 -9.23
CA ASN A 249 -13.81 8.20 -9.33
C ASN A 249 -13.77 9.29 -8.24
N ASN A 250 -14.65 9.27 -7.23
CA ASN A 250 -14.66 10.27 -6.17
C ASN A 250 -13.98 9.82 -4.86
N CYS A 251 -13.40 8.63 -4.83
CA CYS A 251 -12.71 8.07 -3.68
C CYS A 251 -11.63 7.07 -4.14
N ILE A 252 -10.86 6.56 -3.18
CA ILE A 252 -9.85 5.54 -3.44
C ILE A 252 -10.36 4.12 -3.19
N THR A 253 -11.58 3.96 -2.74
CA THR A 253 -12.18 2.63 -2.48
C THR A 253 -12.00 1.71 -3.69
N GLY A 254 -11.60 0.49 -3.44
CA GLY A 254 -11.37 -0.48 -4.52
C GLY A 254 -11.35 -1.91 -4.01
N LYS A 255 -11.24 -2.85 -4.96
CA LYS A 255 -11.13 -4.28 -4.69
C LYS A 255 -10.13 -4.93 -5.63
N ALA A 256 -9.38 -5.90 -5.11
CA ALA A 256 -8.56 -6.80 -5.90
C ALA A 256 -8.75 -8.23 -5.39
N SER A 257 -8.49 -9.23 -6.24
CA SER A 257 -8.42 -10.63 -5.82
C SER A 257 -7.00 -11.14 -6.01
N ILE A 258 -6.44 -11.73 -4.98
CA ILE A 258 -5.11 -12.36 -4.98
C ILE A 258 -5.32 -13.84 -4.69
N ASN A 259 -5.25 -14.67 -5.72
CA ASN A 259 -5.62 -16.09 -5.66
C ASN A 259 -7.04 -16.29 -5.07
N ASP A 260 -7.14 -16.90 -3.88
CA ASP A 260 -8.40 -17.15 -3.18
C ASP A 260 -8.68 -16.18 -2.04
N VAL A 261 -8.06 -15.02 -2.06
CA VAL A 261 -8.27 -13.93 -1.08
C VAL A 261 -8.78 -12.68 -1.79
N ASP A 262 -9.86 -12.11 -1.29
CA ASP A 262 -10.34 -10.80 -1.71
C ASP A 262 -9.75 -9.70 -0.82
N LEU A 263 -9.17 -8.68 -1.44
CA LEU A 263 -8.60 -7.50 -0.82
C LEU A 263 -9.51 -6.30 -1.09
N TYR A 264 -10.04 -5.72 -0.04
CA TYR A 264 -10.86 -4.50 -0.06
C TYR A 264 -10.01 -3.33 0.42
N LEU A 265 -9.94 -2.30 -0.38
CA LEU A 265 -9.19 -1.05 -0.12
C LEU A 265 -10.21 0.03 0.24
N MET A 266 -10.26 0.43 1.51
CA MET A 266 -11.29 1.35 2.00
C MET A 266 -10.77 2.78 2.06
N ASP A 267 -11.69 3.73 1.83
CA ASP A 267 -11.42 5.16 1.92
C ASP A 267 -11.95 5.70 3.26
N ASN A 268 -11.04 5.99 4.17
CA ASN A 268 -11.38 6.50 5.51
C ASN A 268 -11.23 8.04 5.62
N ARG A 269 -11.03 8.76 4.50
CA ARG A 269 -10.82 10.22 4.49
C ARG A 269 -11.86 11.00 3.70
N SER A 270 -12.21 10.56 2.49
CA SER A 270 -13.14 11.30 1.62
C SER A 270 -14.50 11.55 2.23
N PHE A 271 -14.97 10.65 3.08
CA PHE A 271 -16.30 10.69 3.71
C PHE A 271 -16.26 11.01 5.20
N ARG A 272 -15.08 11.18 5.77
CA ARG A 272 -14.90 11.34 7.20
C ARG A 272 -15.47 12.64 7.73
N ILE A 273 -16.28 12.54 8.78
CA ILE A 273 -16.78 13.63 9.62
C ILE A 273 -16.28 13.35 11.04
N PRO A 274 -15.37 14.16 11.58
CA PRO A 274 -14.80 13.90 12.90
C PRO A 274 -15.84 14.02 14.01
N PRO A 275 -15.66 13.35 15.17
CA PRO A 275 -16.47 13.55 16.35
C PRO A 275 -16.45 15.01 16.81
N GLY A 276 -17.53 15.46 17.47
CA GLY A 276 -17.63 16.82 18.03
C GLY A 276 -18.21 17.88 17.09
N THR A 277 -18.56 17.53 15.84
CA THR A 277 -19.32 18.44 14.96
C THR A 277 -20.77 18.47 15.41
N GLU A 278 -21.21 19.60 15.95
CA GLU A 278 -22.56 19.74 16.49
C GLU A 278 -23.63 19.55 15.42
N GLY A 279 -24.63 18.73 15.70
CA GLY A 279 -25.75 18.46 14.81
C GLY A 279 -25.45 17.51 13.65
N ILE A 280 -24.22 17.01 13.51
CA ILE A 280 -23.83 16.08 12.46
C ILE A 280 -23.26 14.81 13.10
N ALA A 281 -23.80 13.65 12.73
CA ALA A 281 -23.28 12.38 13.23
C ALA A 281 -21.85 12.13 12.70
N PRO A 282 -20.91 11.72 13.56
CA PRO A 282 -19.57 11.37 13.13
C PRO A 282 -19.58 10.12 12.26
N GLN A 283 -18.77 10.12 11.21
CA GLN A 283 -18.57 8.95 10.34
C GLN A 283 -17.14 8.89 9.85
N MET A 284 -16.63 7.69 9.59
CA MET A 284 -15.32 7.43 9.02
C MET A 284 -15.42 7.00 7.56
N LEU A 285 -16.19 5.97 7.27
CA LEU A 285 -16.35 5.36 5.95
C LEU A 285 -17.59 5.86 5.20
N GLY A 286 -18.63 6.25 5.93
CA GLY A 286 -19.93 6.55 5.37
C GLY A 286 -20.78 5.31 5.04
N LYS A 287 -22.07 5.44 5.24
CA LYS A 287 -23.03 4.32 5.12
C LYS A 287 -23.03 3.68 3.72
N GLU A 288 -22.89 4.45 2.67
CA GLU A 288 -22.91 3.93 1.30
C GLU A 288 -21.71 3.02 1.03
N GLN A 289 -20.51 3.40 1.47
CA GLN A 289 -19.31 2.60 1.33
C GLN A 289 -19.41 1.30 2.14
N ILE A 290 -19.95 1.36 3.37
CA ILE A 290 -20.18 0.18 4.21
C ILE A 290 -21.20 -0.77 3.54
N ASN A 291 -22.29 -0.25 3.00
CA ASN A 291 -23.29 -1.08 2.35
C ASN A 291 -22.71 -1.80 1.12
N TRP A 292 -21.95 -1.08 0.27
CA TRP A 292 -21.25 -1.68 -0.84
C TRP A 292 -20.29 -2.79 -0.37
N LEU A 293 -19.51 -2.53 0.68
CA LEU A 293 -18.60 -3.53 1.24
C LEU A 293 -19.35 -4.79 1.68
N ILE A 294 -20.45 -4.64 2.39
CA ILE A 294 -21.25 -5.78 2.88
C ILE A 294 -21.88 -6.58 1.74
N GLU A 295 -22.40 -5.91 0.71
CA GLU A 295 -22.97 -6.57 -0.48
C GLU A 295 -21.89 -7.41 -1.19
N ASP A 296 -20.73 -6.87 -1.40
CA ASP A 296 -19.62 -7.57 -2.06
C ASP A 296 -19.05 -8.70 -1.18
N LEU A 297 -18.82 -8.45 0.11
CA LEU A 297 -18.39 -9.47 1.07
C LEU A 297 -19.34 -10.68 1.10
N LYS A 298 -20.65 -10.44 1.03
CA LYS A 298 -21.65 -11.49 1.01
C LYS A 298 -21.63 -12.31 -0.29
N ALA A 299 -21.32 -11.66 -1.40
CA ALA A 299 -21.19 -12.32 -2.71
C ALA A 299 -19.84 -13.06 -2.86
N SER A 300 -18.84 -12.66 -2.12
CA SER A 300 -17.47 -13.19 -2.20
C SER A 300 -17.41 -14.69 -1.89
N LYS A 301 -16.66 -15.43 -2.72
CA LYS A 301 -16.31 -16.84 -2.54
C LYS A 301 -14.87 -17.04 -2.06
N ALA A 302 -14.19 -15.94 -1.75
CA ALA A 302 -12.82 -15.97 -1.26
C ALA A 302 -12.73 -16.69 0.10
N SER A 303 -11.63 -17.43 0.29
CA SER A 303 -11.33 -18.12 1.55
C SER A 303 -11.20 -17.13 2.71
N PHE A 304 -10.50 -16.02 2.46
CA PHE A 304 -10.36 -14.91 3.41
C PHE A 304 -10.65 -13.58 2.73
N LYS A 305 -11.13 -12.60 3.53
CA LYS A 305 -11.46 -11.25 3.10
C LYS A 305 -10.59 -10.28 3.90
N LEU A 306 -9.61 -9.68 3.24
CA LEU A 306 -8.76 -8.65 3.83
C LEU A 306 -9.40 -7.29 3.58
N ILE A 307 -9.62 -6.51 4.62
CA ILE A 307 -10.21 -5.16 4.54
C ILE A 307 -9.18 -4.17 5.06
N THR A 308 -8.56 -3.42 4.15
CA THR A 308 -7.52 -2.45 4.50
C THR A 308 -8.12 -1.09 4.76
N ILE A 309 -7.86 -0.53 5.93
CA ILE A 309 -8.33 0.78 6.41
C ILE A 309 -7.16 1.45 7.15
N GLY A 310 -6.92 2.75 6.98
CA GLY A 310 -5.84 3.46 7.67
C GLY A 310 -5.92 3.32 9.19
N SER A 311 -7.08 3.54 9.79
CA SER A 311 -7.28 3.56 11.24
C SER A 311 -7.75 2.22 11.81
N GLN A 312 -7.42 1.92 13.09
CA GLN A 312 -7.82 0.69 13.79
C GLN A 312 -9.35 0.52 13.88
N VAL A 313 -9.83 -0.71 13.60
CA VAL A 313 -11.26 -1.05 13.62
C VAL A 313 -11.70 -1.68 14.94
N LEU A 314 -10.98 -2.70 15.40
CA LEU A 314 -11.40 -3.49 16.56
C LEU A 314 -10.85 -2.98 17.89
N SER A 315 -9.91 -2.05 17.91
CA SER A 315 -9.44 -1.45 19.16
C SER A 315 -10.60 -0.88 19.98
N SER A 316 -10.61 -1.16 21.28
CA SER A 316 -11.61 -0.58 22.20
C SER A 316 -11.25 0.83 22.65
N VAL A 317 -10.08 1.32 22.28
CA VAL A 317 -9.53 2.61 22.71
C VAL A 317 -10.05 3.72 21.81
N ALA A 318 -10.82 4.64 22.38
CA ALA A 318 -11.41 5.79 21.68
C ALA A 318 -10.46 7.01 21.72
N ASP A 319 -9.18 6.79 21.39
CA ASP A 319 -8.17 7.82 21.31
C ASP A 319 -7.67 8.00 19.90
N PHE A 320 -7.11 9.18 19.59
CA PHE A 320 -6.64 9.55 18.28
C PHE A 320 -7.71 9.32 17.20
N GLU A 321 -7.34 8.69 16.08
CA GLU A 321 -8.24 8.48 14.96
C GLU A 321 -8.90 7.08 14.91
N ASN A 322 -8.87 6.32 16.01
CA ASN A 322 -9.46 4.98 16.07
C ASN A 322 -10.96 4.97 15.74
N TYR A 323 -11.40 3.90 15.07
CA TYR A 323 -12.82 3.72 14.73
C TYR A 323 -13.73 3.63 15.97
N ALA A 324 -13.15 3.36 17.15
CA ALA A 324 -13.89 3.43 18.43
C ALA A 324 -14.49 4.82 18.72
N ASN A 325 -13.93 5.90 18.15
CA ASN A 325 -14.51 7.25 18.21
C ASN A 325 -15.79 7.42 17.37
N TYR A 326 -16.05 6.50 16.45
CA TYR A 326 -17.20 6.47 15.54
C TYR A 326 -18.14 5.30 15.91
N LYS A 327 -18.52 5.25 17.16
CA LYS A 327 -19.17 4.09 17.79
C LYS A 327 -20.35 3.55 16.98
N ASP A 328 -21.29 4.40 16.59
CA ASP A 328 -22.53 3.97 15.91
C ASP A 328 -22.24 3.40 14.52
N GLU A 329 -21.31 4.01 13.77
CA GLU A 329 -20.93 3.52 12.45
C GLU A 329 -20.13 2.22 12.54
N ARG A 330 -19.20 2.11 13.51
CA ARG A 330 -18.47 0.87 13.78
C ARG A 330 -19.42 -0.27 14.15
N GLU A 331 -20.37 -0.02 15.05
CA GLU A 331 -21.39 -1.00 15.43
C GLU A 331 -22.23 -1.41 14.23
N TYR A 332 -22.62 -0.46 13.39
CA TYR A 332 -23.35 -0.74 12.15
C TYR A 332 -22.59 -1.71 11.23
N LEU A 333 -21.30 -1.45 10.98
CA LEU A 333 -20.43 -2.32 10.18
C LEU A 333 -20.36 -3.74 10.77
N LEU A 334 -20.03 -3.85 12.06
CA LEU A 334 -19.84 -5.15 12.72
C LEU A 334 -21.14 -5.94 12.83
N GLN A 335 -22.27 -5.27 13.10
CA GLN A 335 -23.61 -5.90 13.10
C GLN A 335 -23.98 -6.43 11.72
N LEU A 336 -23.67 -5.71 10.63
CA LEU A 336 -23.96 -6.19 9.28
C LEU A 336 -23.10 -7.41 8.92
N ILE A 337 -21.83 -7.45 9.32
CA ILE A 337 -20.97 -8.63 9.17
C ILE A 337 -21.60 -9.83 9.88
N ALA A 338 -22.01 -9.65 11.14
CA ALA A 338 -22.61 -10.71 11.95
C ALA A 338 -23.97 -11.19 11.39
N LYS A 339 -24.89 -10.27 11.09
CA LYS A 339 -26.24 -10.58 10.57
C LYS A 339 -26.20 -11.31 9.23
N ASN A 340 -25.24 -10.96 8.35
CA ASN A 340 -25.06 -11.62 7.07
C ASN A 340 -24.19 -12.87 7.16
N LYS A 341 -23.72 -13.25 8.36
CA LYS A 341 -22.86 -14.42 8.62
C LYS A 341 -21.61 -14.43 7.76
N ILE A 342 -20.98 -13.25 7.58
CA ILE A 342 -19.77 -13.10 6.77
C ILE A 342 -18.58 -13.56 7.62
N LYS A 343 -17.92 -14.63 7.20
CA LYS A 343 -16.82 -15.27 7.90
C LYS A 343 -15.47 -14.91 7.31
N ASN A 344 -14.39 -15.17 8.06
CA ASN A 344 -13.01 -15.02 7.63
C ASN A 344 -12.67 -13.58 7.21
N VAL A 345 -13.19 -12.61 7.97
CA VAL A 345 -12.92 -11.17 7.80
C VAL A 345 -11.72 -10.78 8.65
N ILE A 346 -10.74 -10.17 8.01
CA ILE A 346 -9.52 -9.65 8.63
C ILE A 346 -9.37 -8.18 8.22
N PHE A 347 -9.36 -7.28 9.20
CA PHE A 347 -8.97 -5.89 9.00
C PHE A 347 -7.46 -5.77 9.00
N LEU A 348 -6.92 -4.95 8.09
CA LEU A 348 -5.52 -4.55 8.03
C LEU A 348 -5.48 -3.04 8.30
N THR A 349 -4.83 -2.64 9.40
CA THR A 349 -4.93 -1.27 9.91
C THR A 349 -3.57 -0.66 10.26
N GLY A 350 -3.48 0.67 10.20
CA GLY A 350 -2.25 1.44 10.37
C GLY A 350 -2.32 2.49 11.48
N ASP A 351 -1.78 3.69 11.21
CA ASP A 351 -1.83 4.93 11.99
C ASP A 351 -1.02 4.92 13.31
N ARG A 352 -1.11 3.89 14.11
CA ARG A 352 -0.79 3.89 15.54
C ARG A 352 0.70 3.88 15.91
N HIS A 353 1.59 3.73 14.95
CA HIS A 353 3.05 3.64 15.16
C HIS A 353 3.48 2.52 16.13
N PHE A 354 2.66 1.51 16.28
CA PHE A 354 2.92 0.24 16.93
C PHE A 354 2.14 -0.87 16.20
N ALA A 355 2.45 -2.12 16.52
CA ALA A 355 1.68 -3.25 16.02
C ALA A 355 0.98 -3.98 17.15
N GLU A 356 -0.20 -4.53 16.82
CA GLU A 356 -0.96 -5.44 17.68
C GLU A 356 -1.94 -6.27 16.83
N LEU A 357 -2.39 -7.37 17.39
CA LEU A 357 -3.51 -8.14 16.88
C LEU A 357 -4.70 -7.96 17.81
N SER A 358 -5.83 -7.51 17.28
CA SER A 358 -7.11 -7.49 18.01
C SER A 358 -8.04 -8.56 17.45
N GLN A 359 -8.85 -9.16 18.32
CA GLN A 359 -9.83 -10.19 17.97
C GLN A 359 -11.15 -9.92 18.68
N MET A 360 -12.25 -10.05 17.94
CA MET A 360 -13.60 -10.05 18.50
C MET A 360 -14.39 -11.25 17.98
N THR A 361 -15.28 -11.76 18.82
CA THR A 361 -16.34 -12.69 18.41
C THR A 361 -17.64 -11.92 18.41
N LEU A 362 -18.21 -11.74 17.23
CA LEU A 362 -19.48 -11.06 17.01
C LEU A 362 -20.65 -12.02 17.27
N GLU A 363 -21.90 -11.50 17.13
CA GLU A 363 -23.09 -12.36 17.13
C GLU A 363 -22.95 -13.48 16.08
N ASN A 364 -23.68 -14.57 16.27
CA ASN A 364 -23.61 -15.79 15.45
C ASN A 364 -22.23 -16.46 15.45
N ASN A 365 -21.40 -16.22 16.48
CA ASN A 365 -20.04 -16.76 16.63
C ASN A 365 -19.11 -16.39 15.46
N ILE A 366 -19.32 -15.25 14.83
CA ILE A 366 -18.45 -14.76 13.77
C ILE A 366 -17.18 -14.15 14.37
N ARG A 367 -16.05 -14.76 14.11
CA ARG A 367 -14.73 -14.20 14.51
C ARG A 367 -14.26 -13.18 13.48
N VAL A 368 -13.81 -12.03 13.96
CA VAL A 368 -13.13 -11.01 13.17
C VAL A 368 -11.78 -10.68 13.78
N LEU A 369 -10.80 -10.40 12.93
CA LEU A 369 -9.44 -10.04 13.30
C LEU A 369 -9.11 -8.63 12.83
N ASP A 370 -8.21 -7.94 13.53
CA ASP A 370 -7.65 -6.64 13.13
C ASP A 370 -6.14 -6.67 13.38
N ILE A 371 -5.40 -6.67 12.29
CA ILE A 371 -3.94 -6.68 12.28
C ILE A 371 -3.48 -5.24 12.10
N THR A 372 -3.07 -4.60 13.19
CA THR A 372 -2.39 -3.31 13.13
C THR A 372 -0.92 -3.52 12.91
N SER A 373 -0.34 -2.93 11.86
CA SER A 373 1.10 -2.98 11.57
C SER A 373 1.61 -1.61 11.15
N SER A 374 2.33 -0.98 12.07
CA SER A 374 2.86 0.38 12.02
C SER A 374 4.02 0.50 13.02
N PRO A 375 5.05 1.33 12.77
CA PRO A 375 5.34 1.97 11.50
C PRO A 375 6.35 1.19 10.66
N LEU A 376 6.34 1.43 9.34
CA LEU A 376 7.44 1.01 8.47
C LEU A 376 8.70 1.84 8.74
N THR A 377 8.63 3.17 8.56
CA THR A 377 9.78 4.04 8.78
C THR A 377 9.50 5.29 9.63
N SER A 378 8.26 5.56 10.00
CA SER A 378 7.96 6.63 10.96
C SER A 378 8.50 6.30 12.35
N LYS A 379 8.52 7.28 13.24
CA LYS A 379 8.98 7.10 14.62
C LYS A 379 8.02 6.16 15.37
N PRO A 380 8.49 5.02 15.92
CA PRO A 380 7.62 4.10 16.63
C PRO A 380 7.18 4.67 17.99
N TYR A 381 6.00 4.21 18.43
CA TYR A 381 5.45 4.46 19.76
C TYR A 381 5.69 3.23 20.65
N SER A 382 6.74 3.27 21.46
CA SER A 382 7.27 2.09 22.17
C SER A 382 6.59 1.77 23.50
N ASN A 383 5.81 2.70 24.08
CA ASN A 383 5.20 2.55 25.40
C ASN A 383 3.70 2.86 25.34
N SER A 384 2.91 2.00 24.72
CA SER A 384 1.48 2.17 24.78
C SER A 384 0.95 1.86 26.17
N LYS A 385 0.41 2.88 26.85
CA LYS A 385 -0.38 2.71 28.06
C LYS A 385 -1.85 2.37 27.77
N GLU A 386 -2.20 2.29 26.50
CA GLU A 386 -3.54 2.02 26.04
C GLU A 386 -3.96 0.60 26.41
N VAL A 387 -5.09 0.48 27.08
CA VAL A 387 -5.69 -0.80 27.42
C VAL A 387 -6.73 -1.14 26.37
N ASN A 388 -6.30 -1.80 25.28
CA ASN A 388 -7.20 -2.33 24.29
C ASN A 388 -7.77 -3.68 24.77
N ALA A 389 -9.08 -3.70 25.12
CA ALA A 389 -9.74 -4.90 25.65
C ALA A 389 -9.83 -6.06 24.64
N ASN A 390 -9.66 -5.77 23.34
CA ASN A 390 -9.72 -6.76 22.26
C ASN A 390 -8.34 -7.22 21.80
N ARG A 391 -7.25 -6.68 22.39
CA ARG A 391 -5.88 -7.11 22.04
C ARG A 391 -5.64 -8.55 22.44
N VAL A 392 -5.13 -9.33 21.50
CA VAL A 392 -4.60 -10.66 21.79
C VAL A 392 -3.32 -10.51 22.60
N GLU A 393 -3.25 -11.20 23.74
CA GLU A 393 -2.11 -11.12 24.65
C GLU A 393 -0.79 -11.43 23.96
N GLY A 394 0.25 -10.63 24.28
CA GLY A 394 1.60 -10.81 23.76
C GLY A 394 1.83 -10.30 22.33
N THR A 395 0.85 -9.60 21.72
CA THR A 395 0.99 -9.14 20.32
C THR A 395 1.39 -7.68 20.17
N PHE A 396 1.51 -6.90 21.24
CA PHE A 396 1.98 -5.51 21.16
C PHE A 396 3.46 -5.43 20.80
N VAL A 397 3.81 -4.63 19.77
CA VAL A 397 5.19 -4.36 19.36
C VAL A 397 5.36 -2.89 19.04
N GLY A 398 6.18 -2.19 19.82
CA GLY A 398 6.43 -0.74 19.73
C GLY A 398 7.74 -0.41 19.02
N GLU A 399 8.04 -1.05 17.89
CA GLU A 399 9.20 -0.81 17.04
C GLU A 399 8.83 -0.88 15.55
N GLN A 400 9.72 -0.47 14.64
CA GLN A 400 9.49 -0.62 13.19
C GLN A 400 9.18 -2.08 12.85
N ASN A 401 8.10 -2.31 12.11
CA ASN A 401 7.59 -3.64 11.85
C ASN A 401 6.78 -3.72 10.54
N PHE A 402 6.52 -4.95 10.11
CA PHE A 402 5.55 -5.29 9.09
C PHE A 402 4.90 -6.64 9.41
N ALA A 403 3.68 -6.85 8.95
CA ALA A 403 3.00 -8.14 9.03
C ALA A 403 3.25 -8.95 7.75
N HIS A 404 3.80 -10.16 7.89
CA HIS A 404 3.87 -11.16 6.83
C HIS A 404 2.70 -12.13 7.01
N ILE A 405 1.83 -12.20 6.02
CA ILE A 405 0.57 -12.93 6.08
C ILE A 405 0.60 -14.00 4.98
N SER A 406 0.58 -15.28 5.36
CA SER A 406 0.59 -16.40 4.41
C SER A 406 -0.69 -17.20 4.45
N PHE A 407 -1.06 -17.72 3.29
CA PHE A 407 -2.25 -18.56 3.06
C PHE A 407 -1.80 -19.91 2.53
N SER A 408 -2.18 -20.98 3.20
CA SER A 408 -1.69 -22.32 2.88
C SER A 408 -2.73 -23.41 3.18
N GLY A 409 -2.56 -24.60 2.58
CA GLY A 409 -3.43 -25.74 2.77
C GLY A 409 -4.56 -25.85 1.74
N ALA A 410 -5.24 -27.00 1.75
CA ALA A 410 -6.37 -27.28 0.88
C ALA A 410 -7.60 -26.41 1.24
N ALA A 411 -8.56 -26.30 0.32
CA ALA A 411 -9.71 -25.39 0.45
C ALA A 411 -10.49 -25.54 1.77
N LYS A 412 -10.64 -26.76 2.31
CA LYS A 412 -11.36 -27.01 3.57
C LYS A 412 -10.50 -26.86 4.83
N GLU A 413 -9.20 -26.80 4.67
CA GLU A 413 -8.19 -26.69 5.72
C GLU A 413 -7.27 -25.48 5.47
N ARG A 414 -7.79 -24.51 4.73
CA ARG A 414 -7.05 -23.28 4.39
C ARG A 414 -6.68 -22.55 5.66
N ALA A 415 -5.39 -22.29 5.84
CA ALA A 415 -4.85 -21.59 7.00
C ALA A 415 -4.37 -20.20 6.63
N LEU A 416 -4.67 -19.25 7.51
CA LEU A 416 -4.09 -17.92 7.58
C LEU A 416 -3.01 -17.94 8.66
N ASN A 417 -1.75 -17.65 8.30
CA ASN A 417 -0.65 -17.51 9.24
C ASN A 417 -0.15 -16.07 9.22
N ILE A 418 -0.02 -15.47 10.39
CA ILE A 418 0.39 -14.08 10.57
C ILE A 418 1.68 -14.08 11.36
N SER A 419 2.76 -13.52 10.81
CA SER A 419 4.03 -13.30 11.49
C SER A 419 4.31 -11.81 11.53
N LEU A 420 4.45 -11.22 12.70
CA LEU A 420 4.91 -9.83 12.82
C LEU A 420 6.43 -9.81 12.92
N ILE A 421 7.06 -9.13 11.98
CA ILE A 421 8.51 -9.09 11.80
C ILE A 421 9.00 -7.66 12.02
N ASN A 422 10.02 -7.49 12.85
CA ASN A 422 10.62 -6.17 13.09
C ASN A 422 11.72 -5.82 12.08
N LYS A 423 12.24 -4.61 12.15
CA LYS A 423 13.31 -4.10 11.26
C LYS A 423 14.62 -4.88 11.30
N ALA A 424 14.82 -5.72 12.31
CA ALA A 424 16.00 -6.61 12.42
C ALA A 424 15.74 -7.98 11.76
N GLY A 425 14.59 -8.20 11.14
CA GLY A 425 14.19 -9.49 10.57
C GLY A 425 13.75 -10.53 11.61
N LYS A 426 13.57 -10.10 12.87
CA LYS A 426 13.12 -10.98 13.94
C LYS A 426 11.61 -11.10 13.95
N THR A 427 11.07 -12.31 13.95
CA THR A 427 9.67 -12.58 14.24
C THR A 427 9.37 -12.28 15.71
N CYS A 428 8.51 -11.29 15.96
CA CYS A 428 8.10 -10.86 17.30
C CYS A 428 7.02 -11.80 17.87
N TRP A 429 6.05 -12.17 17.04
CA TRP A 429 5.00 -13.13 17.36
C TRP A 429 4.44 -13.77 16.08
N GLU A 430 3.80 -14.92 16.26
CA GLU A 430 3.09 -15.64 15.20
C GLU A 430 1.72 -16.12 15.71
N LYS A 431 0.73 -16.09 14.82
CA LYS A 431 -0.62 -16.59 15.06
C LYS A 431 -1.14 -17.30 13.81
N SER A 432 -1.88 -18.39 13.99
CA SER A 432 -2.47 -19.15 12.89
C SER A 432 -3.96 -19.36 13.13
N TYR A 433 -4.74 -19.24 12.05
CA TYR A 433 -6.17 -19.39 12.04
C TYR A 433 -6.61 -20.28 10.88
N LEU A 434 -7.42 -21.27 11.16
CA LEU A 434 -8.07 -22.05 10.11
C LEU A 434 -9.28 -21.32 9.58
N ILE A 435 -9.58 -21.55 8.30
CA ILE A 435 -10.81 -21.09 7.66
C ILE A 435 -12.03 -21.56 8.45
N GLU A 436 -12.97 -20.68 8.66
CA GLU A 436 -14.28 -21.03 9.23
C GLU A 436 -15.17 -21.54 8.10
N PRO A 437 -15.79 -22.74 8.26
CA PRO A 437 -16.61 -23.37 7.23
C PRO A 437 -17.94 -22.65 6.98
#